data_4a18c3032a86cd8d7415e754a4d70852
#
_entry.id   4a18c3032a86cd8d7415e754a4d70852
#
_cell.length_a   1.000
_cell.length_b   1.000
_cell.length_c   1.000
_cell.angle_alpha   90.00
_cell.angle_beta   90.00
_cell.angle_gamma   90.00
#
_symmetry.space_group_name_H-M   'P 1'
#
loop_
_entity.id
_entity.type
_entity.pdbx_description
1 polymer ?
#
loop_
_entity_poly.entity_id
_entity_poly.type
_entity_poly.pdbx_seq_one_letter_code
_entity_poly.pdbx_strand_id
1 'polypeptide(L)'
;MAKINKRMIKMLIFTGILFGGIFVYKSIGAYMFSRFMAHNKAPVVTVSTMTADYSTWQSSLTYYASLRARRGINVTTSLPGLVQTIYFKTGQDVQQGTVLVQLNADAETAQLHALQANERLAQSTYDRDEAQYKIKAISKAALDIDDANLKSLQAQVEQQAAIAVKKTIVAPFAGRLGISTINPGQYLNAGDAIVPLQELDNMYADFYVPQQDLMKLQTGEAITLTVDTFPGKVFTGTVTTINPVLDTTTRNVEVEAMFPNPGDQLVSGMSGNVSVTVGEPQKFLTLPQASITYNPYGDVVYVINKKDKTLTATETLVTTGQTRGDQVAIVQGLHEGDEVVTSGQLKLKNGSAVEINNSVQPGSSATPDTANDY
;
A
#
# COMPACT_ATOMS: atom_id res chain seq x y z
N MET A 1 48.75 -40.43 -86.92
CA MET A 1 49.32 -39.40 -86.10
C MET A 1 48.86 -38.02 -86.62
N ALA A 2 48.01 -37.35 -85.95
CA ALA A 2 47.45 -36.04 -86.38
C ALA A 2 48.54 -34.97 -86.22
N LYS A 3 48.96 -34.31 -87.35
CA LYS A 3 49.88 -33.16 -87.34
C LYS A 3 49.20 -31.99 -86.61
N ILE A 4 49.63 -31.68 -85.39
CA ILE A 4 49.12 -30.51 -84.60
C ILE A 4 49.60 -29.25 -85.38
N ASN A 5 48.63 -28.48 -85.82
CA ASN A 5 48.85 -27.28 -86.64
C ASN A 5 49.48 -26.19 -85.77
N LYS A 6 50.63 -25.57 -86.22
CA LYS A 6 51.40 -24.52 -85.51
C LYS A 6 50.49 -23.38 -84.96
N ARG A 7 49.37 -23.13 -85.60
CA ARG A 7 48.34 -22.14 -85.15
C ARG A 7 47.60 -22.57 -83.89
N MET A 8 47.31 -23.89 -83.77
CA MET A 8 46.59 -24.44 -82.56
C MET A 8 47.48 -24.43 -81.33
N ILE A 9 48.81 -24.68 -81.49
CA ILE A 9 49.75 -24.60 -80.39
C ILE A 9 49.86 -23.14 -79.86
N LYS A 10 49.92 -22.14 -80.78
CA LYS A 10 49.97 -20.73 -80.39
C LYS A 10 48.67 -20.31 -79.65
N MET A 11 47.51 -20.79 -80.06
CA MET A 11 46.24 -20.52 -79.43
C MET A 11 46.16 -21.15 -78.01
N LEU A 12 46.61 -22.39 -77.85
CA LEU A 12 46.68 -23.05 -76.55
C LEU A 12 47.65 -22.36 -75.60
N ILE A 13 48.83 -21.91 -76.08
CA ILE A 13 49.77 -21.15 -75.25
C ILE A 13 49.17 -19.80 -74.80
N PHE A 14 48.49 -19.10 -75.73
CA PHE A 14 47.87 -17.84 -75.45
C PHE A 14 46.73 -17.99 -74.41
N THR A 15 45.88 -19.01 -74.56
CA THR A 15 44.80 -19.34 -73.60
C THR A 15 45.37 -19.74 -72.25
N GLY A 16 46.49 -20.54 -72.25
CA GLY A 16 47.20 -20.92 -71.03
C GLY A 16 47.78 -19.72 -70.24
N ILE A 17 48.40 -18.76 -71.01
CA ILE A 17 48.89 -17.51 -70.39
C ILE A 17 47.74 -16.66 -69.84
N LEU A 18 46.60 -16.54 -70.56
CA LEU A 18 45.46 -15.79 -70.16
C LEU A 18 44.83 -16.37 -68.86
N PHE A 19 44.61 -17.70 -68.84
CA PHE A 19 44.08 -18.37 -67.64
C PHE A 19 45.07 -18.36 -66.48
N GLY A 20 46.38 -18.55 -66.74
CA GLY A 20 47.46 -18.43 -65.78
C GLY A 20 47.50 -17.01 -65.15
N GLY A 21 47.38 -15.96 -65.98
CA GLY A 21 47.31 -14.57 -65.51
C GLY A 21 46.15 -14.30 -64.64
N ILE A 22 44.93 -14.78 -65.01
CA ILE A 22 43.70 -14.66 -64.17
C ILE A 22 43.85 -15.41 -62.86
N PHE A 23 44.41 -16.61 -62.86
CA PHE A 23 44.63 -17.41 -61.66
C PHE A 23 45.61 -16.73 -60.70
N VAL A 24 46.75 -16.21 -61.22
CA VAL A 24 47.74 -15.47 -60.43
C VAL A 24 47.12 -14.20 -59.83
N TYR A 25 46.37 -13.44 -60.65
CA TYR A 25 45.67 -12.24 -60.19
C TYR A 25 44.69 -12.56 -59.07
N LYS A 26 43.80 -13.59 -59.17
CA LYS A 26 42.93 -14.06 -58.18
C LYS A 26 43.66 -14.57 -56.92
N SER A 27 44.73 -15.30 -57.06
CA SER A 27 45.50 -15.83 -55.92
C SER A 27 46.18 -14.71 -55.12
N ILE A 28 46.78 -13.72 -55.83
CA ILE A 28 47.38 -12.53 -55.20
C ILE A 28 46.24 -11.73 -54.46
N GLY A 29 45.05 -11.51 -55.08
CA GLY A 29 43.92 -10.85 -54.49
C GLY A 29 43.41 -11.58 -53.24
N ALA A 30 43.28 -12.89 -53.32
CA ALA A 30 42.90 -13.72 -52.20
C ALA A 30 43.90 -13.67 -51.03
N TYR A 31 45.20 -13.70 -51.35
CA TYR A 31 46.29 -13.60 -50.36
C TYR A 31 46.33 -12.20 -49.72
N MET A 32 46.20 -11.13 -50.49
CA MET A 32 46.11 -9.76 -49.96
C MET A 32 44.88 -9.57 -49.12
N PHE A 33 43.75 -10.09 -49.58
CA PHE A 33 42.44 -10.01 -48.79
C PHE A 33 42.56 -10.79 -47.51
N SER A 34 43.14 -11.99 -47.50
CA SER A 34 43.33 -12.76 -46.24
C SER A 34 44.30 -12.07 -45.29
N ARG A 35 45.35 -11.43 -45.74
CA ARG A 35 46.26 -10.62 -44.93
C ARG A 35 45.58 -9.34 -44.39
N PHE A 36 44.75 -8.67 -45.18
CA PHE A 36 43.99 -7.49 -44.78
C PHE A 36 43.00 -7.84 -43.70
N MET A 37 42.27 -8.97 -43.85
CA MET A 37 41.34 -9.47 -42.83
C MET A 37 42.06 -9.92 -41.55
N ALA A 38 43.25 -10.52 -41.65
CA ALA A 38 44.02 -10.94 -40.48
C ALA A 38 44.62 -9.76 -39.68
N HIS A 39 44.78 -8.57 -40.30
CA HIS A 39 45.30 -7.37 -39.63
C HIS A 39 44.19 -6.47 -39.06
N ASN A 40 42.98 -6.54 -39.57
CA ASN A 40 41.81 -5.85 -39.02
C ASN A 40 41.20 -6.70 -37.91
N LYS A 41 41.84 -6.69 -36.73
CA LYS A 41 41.16 -7.17 -35.51
C LYS A 41 39.92 -6.32 -35.32
N ALA A 42 38.77 -6.97 -35.12
CA ALA A 42 37.54 -6.28 -34.76
C ALA A 42 37.81 -5.33 -33.58
N PRO A 43 37.29 -4.13 -33.58
CA PRO A 43 37.51 -3.18 -32.49
C PRO A 43 37.04 -3.80 -31.18
N VAL A 44 37.87 -3.74 -30.17
CA VAL A 44 37.51 -4.18 -28.80
C VAL A 44 36.49 -3.19 -28.24
N VAL A 45 35.34 -3.68 -27.82
CA VAL A 45 34.27 -2.84 -27.24
C VAL A 45 34.40 -2.85 -25.74
N THR A 46 34.50 -1.66 -25.14
CA THR A 46 34.47 -1.52 -23.67
C THR A 46 33.03 -1.69 -23.16
N VAL A 47 32.83 -2.57 -22.17
CA VAL A 47 31.55 -2.90 -21.59
C VAL A 47 31.65 -2.93 -20.07
N SER A 48 30.54 -2.69 -19.40
CA SER A 48 30.39 -2.99 -17.96
C SER A 48 29.73 -4.37 -17.81
N THR A 49 30.12 -5.12 -16.80
CA THR A 49 29.63 -6.47 -16.55
C THR A 49 29.19 -6.64 -15.11
N MET A 50 28.26 -7.56 -14.88
CA MET A 50 27.82 -7.99 -13.57
C MET A 50 27.67 -9.51 -13.55
N THR A 51 27.97 -10.13 -12.43
CA THR A 51 27.73 -11.56 -12.23
C THR A 51 26.25 -11.79 -11.96
N ALA A 52 25.66 -12.76 -12.62
CA ALA A 52 24.28 -13.17 -12.38
C ALA A 52 24.20 -13.94 -11.06
N ASP A 53 23.52 -13.40 -10.09
CA ASP A 53 23.34 -13.97 -8.76
C ASP A 53 21.87 -14.16 -8.41
N TYR A 54 21.60 -15.11 -7.52
CA TYR A 54 20.26 -15.32 -6.99
C TYR A 54 19.87 -14.23 -5.98
N SER A 55 18.75 -13.59 -6.23
CA SER A 55 18.08 -12.72 -5.28
C SER A 55 16.79 -13.37 -4.79
N THR A 56 16.51 -13.26 -3.51
CA THR A 56 15.26 -13.77 -2.94
C THR A 56 14.17 -12.71 -3.11
N TRP A 57 13.17 -13.02 -3.90
CA TRP A 57 12.01 -12.17 -4.12
C TRP A 57 10.77 -12.81 -3.54
N GLN A 58 9.96 -11.98 -2.93
CA GLN A 58 8.62 -12.35 -2.51
C GLN A 58 7.63 -11.44 -3.24
N SER A 59 6.63 -12.05 -3.85
CA SER A 59 5.60 -11.30 -4.59
C SER A 59 4.82 -10.42 -3.63
N SER A 60 4.50 -9.21 -4.04
CA SER A 60 3.60 -8.31 -3.32
C SER A 60 2.45 -7.90 -4.20
N LEU A 61 1.27 -7.83 -3.61
CA LEU A 61 0.07 -7.29 -4.23
C LEU A 61 -0.19 -5.92 -3.64
N THR A 62 -0.44 -4.93 -4.48
CA THR A 62 -0.68 -3.56 -4.04
C THR A 62 -2.12 -3.18 -4.35
N TYR A 63 -2.82 -2.63 -3.34
CA TYR A 63 -4.20 -2.19 -3.43
C TYR A 63 -4.32 -0.76 -2.93
N TYR A 64 -5.22 0.00 -3.54
CA TYR A 64 -5.54 1.34 -3.09
C TYR A 64 -6.47 1.28 -1.87
N ALA A 65 -6.12 1.99 -0.80
CA ALA A 65 -6.85 1.99 0.45
C ALA A 65 -7.29 3.40 0.84
N SER A 66 -8.42 3.46 1.53
CA SER A 66 -8.91 4.66 2.20
C SER A 66 -8.78 4.50 3.71
N LEU A 67 -8.22 5.53 4.37
CA LEU A 67 -8.00 5.51 5.80
C LEU A 67 -9.20 6.10 6.55
N ARG A 68 -9.59 5.43 7.63
CA ARG A 68 -10.56 5.95 8.58
C ARG A 68 -10.09 5.74 10.02
N ALA A 69 -10.55 6.61 10.90
CA ALA A 69 -10.31 6.41 12.32
C ALA A 69 -11.03 5.15 12.82
N ARG A 70 -10.48 4.49 13.83
CA ARG A 70 -11.12 3.34 14.48
C ARG A 70 -12.51 3.69 15.01
N ARG A 71 -12.63 4.85 15.63
CA ARG A 71 -13.89 5.46 16.04
C ARG A 71 -13.92 6.90 15.57
N GLY A 72 -14.92 7.26 14.80
CA GLY A 72 -15.12 8.62 14.31
C GLY A 72 -16.60 8.92 14.27
N ILE A 73 -17.01 9.94 14.98
CA ILE A 73 -18.40 10.41 15.01
C ILE A 73 -18.45 11.94 14.99
N ASN A 74 -19.57 12.47 14.57
CA ASN A 74 -19.96 13.83 14.93
C ASN A 74 -20.72 13.74 16.27
N VAL A 75 -20.17 14.37 17.31
CA VAL A 75 -20.90 14.51 18.57
C VAL A 75 -22.12 15.39 18.32
N THR A 76 -23.28 14.90 18.68
CA THR A 76 -24.58 15.57 18.46
C THR A 76 -25.29 15.75 19.78
N THR A 77 -26.25 16.68 19.82
CA THR A 77 -27.19 16.76 20.96
C THR A 77 -28.37 15.80 20.77
N SER A 78 -28.80 15.12 21.83
CA SER A 78 -30.00 14.27 21.83
C SER A 78 -31.28 15.03 22.16
N LEU A 79 -31.16 16.22 22.77
CA LEU A 79 -32.26 17.08 23.15
C LEU A 79 -32.05 18.49 22.62
N PRO A 80 -33.12 19.20 22.23
CA PRO A 80 -32.98 20.59 21.81
C PRO A 80 -32.67 21.51 23.00
N GLY A 81 -31.96 22.61 22.72
CA GLY A 81 -31.67 23.61 23.75
C GLY A 81 -30.70 24.70 23.29
N LEU A 82 -30.64 25.76 24.08
CA LEU A 82 -29.72 26.87 23.89
C LEU A 82 -28.33 26.50 24.41
N VAL A 83 -27.29 26.71 23.65
CA VAL A 83 -25.89 26.53 24.07
C VAL A 83 -25.59 27.58 25.15
N GLN A 84 -25.32 27.13 26.35
CA GLN A 84 -24.95 27.99 27.47
C GLN A 84 -23.44 28.19 27.54
N THR A 85 -22.68 27.10 27.53
CA THR A 85 -21.22 27.12 27.67
C THR A 85 -20.60 26.03 26.85
N ILE A 86 -19.47 26.36 26.22
CA ILE A 86 -18.58 25.42 25.51
C ILE A 86 -17.28 25.27 26.32
N TYR A 87 -16.92 24.04 26.70
CA TYR A 87 -15.80 23.74 27.60
C TYR A 87 -14.55 23.24 26.87
N PHE A 88 -14.56 23.11 25.57
CA PHE A 88 -13.45 22.61 24.77
C PHE A 88 -12.91 23.65 23.79
N LYS A 89 -11.71 23.38 23.30
CA LYS A 89 -11.11 24.12 22.17
C LYS A 89 -11.05 23.21 20.94
N THR A 90 -11.18 23.78 19.77
CA THR A 90 -10.97 23.09 18.48
C THR A 90 -9.59 22.44 18.45
N GLY A 91 -9.50 21.18 18.04
CA GLY A 91 -8.27 20.41 17.98
C GLY A 91 -7.76 19.84 19.31
N GLN A 92 -8.51 20.00 20.39
CA GLN A 92 -8.15 19.50 21.72
C GLN A 92 -8.33 17.99 21.82
N ASP A 93 -7.39 17.32 22.50
CA ASP A 93 -7.55 15.93 22.93
C ASP A 93 -8.40 15.86 24.20
N VAL A 94 -9.38 14.95 24.22
CA VAL A 94 -10.31 14.76 25.32
C VAL A 94 -10.37 13.31 25.75
N GLN A 95 -10.67 13.10 27.03
CA GLN A 95 -10.93 11.78 27.59
C GLN A 95 -12.43 11.46 27.53
N GLN A 96 -12.78 10.18 27.58
CA GLN A 96 -14.17 9.75 27.72
C GLN A 96 -14.82 10.40 28.94
N GLY A 97 -16.04 10.91 28.78
CA GLY A 97 -16.80 11.58 29.85
C GLY A 97 -16.43 13.06 30.06
N THR A 98 -15.44 13.61 29.36
CA THR A 98 -15.13 15.05 29.40
C THR A 98 -16.36 15.85 28.96
N VAL A 99 -16.77 16.82 29.72
CA VAL A 99 -17.88 17.72 29.37
C VAL A 99 -17.43 18.61 28.21
N LEU A 100 -18.19 18.58 27.13
CA LEU A 100 -17.95 19.38 25.94
C LEU A 100 -18.83 20.62 25.88
N VAL A 101 -20.13 20.44 26.05
CA VAL A 101 -21.09 21.53 25.93
C VAL A 101 -22.15 21.41 27.03
N GLN A 102 -22.51 22.52 27.63
CA GLN A 102 -23.65 22.66 28.50
C GLN A 102 -24.76 23.42 27.75
N LEU A 103 -25.89 22.75 27.56
CA LEU A 103 -27.11 23.44 27.14
C LEU A 103 -27.80 24.03 28.36
N ASN A 104 -28.59 25.07 28.16
CA ASN A 104 -29.42 25.60 29.21
C ASN A 104 -30.39 24.51 29.73
N ALA A 105 -30.34 24.24 31.03
CA ALA A 105 -31.08 23.21 31.72
C ALA A 105 -31.94 23.79 32.89
N ASP A 106 -32.11 25.11 32.95
CA ASP A 106 -32.79 25.78 34.09
C ASP A 106 -34.22 25.28 34.29
N ALA A 107 -34.97 25.12 33.19
CA ALA A 107 -36.34 24.62 33.23
C ALA A 107 -36.41 23.15 33.69
N GLU A 108 -35.51 22.29 33.13
CA GLU A 108 -35.44 20.87 33.44
C GLU A 108 -35.00 20.65 34.90
N THR A 109 -34.08 21.48 35.39
CA THR A 109 -33.61 21.43 36.77
C THR A 109 -34.69 21.91 37.76
N ALA A 110 -35.40 22.98 37.42
CA ALA A 110 -36.54 23.46 38.24
C ALA A 110 -37.64 22.40 38.33
N GLN A 111 -37.98 21.75 37.22
CA GLN A 111 -38.96 20.66 37.18
C GLN A 111 -38.49 19.46 38.00
N LEU A 112 -37.19 19.10 37.91
CA LEU A 112 -36.61 18.03 38.72
C LEU A 112 -36.76 18.31 40.23
N HIS A 113 -36.45 19.55 40.67
CA HIS A 113 -36.61 19.94 42.07
C HIS A 113 -38.08 19.86 42.54
N ALA A 114 -39.04 20.24 41.68
CA ALA A 114 -40.47 20.13 41.99
C ALA A 114 -40.92 18.67 42.16
N LEU A 115 -40.46 17.77 41.24
CA LEU A 115 -40.77 16.34 41.34
C LEU A 115 -40.12 15.70 42.58
N GLN A 116 -38.88 16.05 42.92
CA GLN A 116 -38.19 15.61 44.12
C GLN A 116 -38.91 16.06 45.42
N ALA A 117 -39.53 17.25 45.41
CA ALA A 117 -40.35 17.70 46.55
C ALA A 117 -41.61 16.85 46.70
N ASN A 118 -42.28 16.51 45.58
CA ASN A 118 -43.45 15.62 45.59
C ASN A 118 -43.10 14.19 46.02
N GLU A 119 -41.96 13.65 45.54
CA GLU A 119 -41.45 12.36 45.96
C GLU A 119 -41.21 12.31 47.48
N ARG A 120 -40.52 13.33 48.02
CA ARG A 120 -40.28 13.43 49.48
C ARG A 120 -41.58 13.46 50.28
N LEU A 121 -42.61 14.16 49.79
CA LEU A 121 -43.93 14.17 50.42
C LEU A 121 -44.58 12.79 50.41
N ALA A 122 -44.54 12.11 49.23
CA ALA A 122 -45.08 10.75 49.08
C ALA A 122 -44.31 9.74 49.95
N GLN A 123 -43.00 9.85 50.05
CA GLN A 123 -42.14 9.01 50.89
C GLN A 123 -42.57 9.20 52.39
N SER A 124 -42.74 10.46 52.88
CA SER A 124 -43.15 10.74 54.23
C SER A 124 -44.55 10.22 54.52
N THR A 125 -45.45 10.26 53.51
CA THR A 125 -46.80 9.69 53.62
C THR A 125 -46.78 8.19 53.79
N TYR A 126 -46.02 7.52 52.88
CA TYR A 126 -45.84 6.08 52.93
C TYR A 126 -45.23 5.60 54.25
N ASP A 127 -44.15 6.24 54.73
CA ASP A 127 -43.49 5.89 55.99
C ASP A 127 -44.47 6.00 57.20
N ARG A 128 -45.27 7.05 57.19
CA ARG A 128 -46.33 7.25 58.24
C ARG A 128 -47.36 6.14 58.13
N ASP A 129 -47.86 5.85 56.94
CA ASP A 129 -48.95 4.89 56.74
C ASP A 129 -48.45 3.44 56.90
N GLU A 130 -47.18 3.17 56.61
CA GLU A 130 -46.50 1.90 56.95
C GLU A 130 -46.48 1.69 58.48
N ALA A 131 -46.15 2.75 59.25
CA ALA A 131 -46.19 2.69 60.70
C ALA A 131 -47.62 2.45 61.26
N GLN A 132 -48.64 3.10 60.65
CA GLN A 132 -50.04 2.87 60.98
C GLN A 132 -50.54 1.46 60.62
N TYR A 133 -50.11 0.91 59.51
CA TYR A 133 -50.40 -0.46 59.06
C TYR A 133 -49.80 -1.50 60.04
N LYS A 134 -48.58 -1.30 60.54
CA LYS A 134 -47.94 -2.17 61.54
C LYS A 134 -48.77 -2.30 62.83
N ILE A 135 -49.48 -1.24 63.23
CA ILE A 135 -50.42 -1.23 64.41
C ILE A 135 -51.86 -1.53 63.99
N LYS A 136 -52.09 -1.94 62.71
CA LYS A 136 -53.41 -2.27 62.16
C LYS A 136 -54.44 -1.09 62.17
N ALA A 137 -53.94 0.14 62.08
CA ALA A 137 -54.81 1.35 62.07
C ALA A 137 -55.35 1.65 60.67
N ILE A 138 -54.67 1.12 59.60
CA ILE A 138 -55.14 1.25 58.21
C ILE A 138 -55.16 -0.12 57.49
N SER A 139 -55.85 -0.19 56.35
CA SER A 139 -55.94 -1.38 55.55
C SER A 139 -54.66 -1.58 54.68
N LYS A 140 -54.40 -2.83 54.28
CA LYS A 140 -53.30 -3.11 53.35
C LYS A 140 -53.51 -2.40 52.00
N ALA A 141 -54.75 -2.32 51.53
CA ALA A 141 -55.10 -1.64 50.31
C ALA A 141 -54.72 -0.13 50.32
N ALA A 142 -54.86 0.53 51.49
CA ALA A 142 -54.44 1.93 51.63
C ALA A 142 -52.94 2.07 51.55
N LEU A 143 -52.12 1.22 52.20
CA LEU A 143 -50.70 1.20 52.16
C LEU A 143 -50.21 0.86 50.73
N ASP A 144 -50.84 -0.10 50.02
CA ASP A 144 -50.50 -0.48 48.65
C ASP A 144 -50.71 0.69 47.64
N ILE A 145 -51.70 1.56 47.91
CA ILE A 145 -51.92 2.79 47.12
C ILE A 145 -50.80 3.79 47.34
N ASP A 146 -50.35 4.02 48.58
CA ASP A 146 -49.25 4.93 48.87
C ASP A 146 -47.92 4.42 48.34
N ASP A 147 -47.66 3.12 48.42
CA ASP A 147 -46.52 2.48 47.83
C ASP A 147 -46.49 2.67 46.27
N ALA A 148 -47.62 2.45 45.61
CA ALA A 148 -47.78 2.67 44.20
C ALA A 148 -47.57 4.14 43.79
N ASN A 149 -48.08 5.07 44.57
CA ASN A 149 -47.91 6.51 44.34
C ASN A 149 -46.44 6.93 44.50
N LEU A 150 -45.78 6.47 45.59
CA LEU A 150 -44.36 6.72 45.83
C LEU A 150 -43.51 6.22 44.65
N LYS A 151 -43.71 4.97 44.22
CA LYS A 151 -42.98 4.38 43.07
C LYS A 151 -43.21 5.14 41.78
N SER A 152 -44.43 5.63 41.56
CA SER A 152 -44.74 6.46 40.38
C SER A 152 -43.98 7.78 40.41
N LEU A 153 -43.88 8.46 41.54
CA LEU A 153 -43.13 9.71 41.68
C LEU A 153 -41.61 9.50 41.58
N GLN A 154 -41.09 8.40 42.14
CA GLN A 154 -39.69 8.01 41.99
C GLN A 154 -39.33 7.84 40.51
N ALA A 155 -40.14 7.12 39.74
CA ALA A 155 -39.93 6.95 38.30
C ALA A 155 -39.97 8.28 37.53
N GLN A 156 -40.85 9.24 37.95
CA GLN A 156 -40.89 10.57 37.32
C GLN A 156 -39.64 11.40 37.65
N VAL A 157 -39.11 11.31 38.90
CA VAL A 157 -37.84 11.95 39.28
C VAL A 157 -36.68 11.39 38.45
N GLU A 158 -36.58 10.06 38.32
CA GLU A 158 -35.53 9.41 37.49
C GLU A 158 -35.63 9.85 36.03
N GLN A 159 -36.82 9.89 35.45
CA GLN A 159 -37.04 10.36 34.08
C GLN A 159 -36.56 11.81 33.90
N GLN A 160 -36.97 12.72 34.81
CA GLN A 160 -36.60 14.13 34.70
C GLN A 160 -35.11 14.36 34.96
N ALA A 161 -34.48 13.59 35.85
CA ALA A 161 -33.05 13.61 36.10
C ALA A 161 -32.28 13.19 34.84
N ALA A 162 -32.71 12.12 34.15
CA ALA A 162 -32.13 11.69 32.90
C ALA A 162 -32.23 12.76 31.79
N ILE A 163 -33.34 13.51 31.73
CA ILE A 163 -33.51 14.63 30.80
C ILE A 163 -32.55 15.76 31.14
N ALA A 164 -32.41 16.15 32.39
CA ALA A 164 -31.50 17.20 32.83
C ALA A 164 -30.03 16.82 32.55
N VAL A 165 -29.62 15.57 32.80
CA VAL A 165 -28.29 15.07 32.52
C VAL A 165 -27.97 15.13 31.01
N LYS A 166 -28.92 14.81 30.14
CA LYS A 166 -28.75 14.88 28.68
C LYS A 166 -28.51 16.29 28.12
N LYS A 167 -28.76 17.34 28.91
CA LYS A 167 -28.38 18.72 28.56
C LYS A 167 -26.90 18.99 28.73
N THR A 168 -26.16 18.12 29.40
CA THR A 168 -24.72 18.13 29.50
C THR A 168 -24.17 17.14 28.47
N ILE A 169 -23.50 17.63 27.43
CA ILE A 169 -22.98 16.81 26.35
C ILE A 169 -21.53 16.49 26.67
N VAL A 170 -21.21 15.18 26.69
CA VAL A 170 -19.88 14.66 27.05
C VAL A 170 -19.29 13.87 25.91
N ALA A 171 -17.95 13.74 25.90
CA ALA A 171 -17.23 12.90 24.94
C ALA A 171 -17.55 11.41 25.20
N PRO A 172 -18.07 10.65 24.21
CA PRO A 172 -18.42 9.25 24.39
C PRO A 172 -17.20 8.31 24.42
N PHE A 173 -16.06 8.75 23.91
CA PHE A 173 -14.77 8.05 23.97
C PHE A 173 -13.62 9.08 23.95
N ALA A 174 -12.41 8.64 24.27
CA ALA A 174 -11.22 9.46 24.21
C ALA A 174 -10.79 9.67 22.75
N GLY A 175 -10.35 10.89 22.39
CA GLY A 175 -9.90 11.21 21.04
C GLY A 175 -9.68 12.68 20.83
N ARG A 176 -9.41 13.08 19.60
CA ARG A 176 -9.19 14.46 19.18
C ARG A 176 -10.46 15.07 18.63
N LEU A 177 -10.79 16.26 19.12
CA LEU A 177 -11.89 17.05 18.60
C LEU A 177 -11.48 17.76 17.30
N GLY A 178 -12.40 17.79 16.34
CA GLY A 178 -12.25 18.53 15.11
C GLY A 178 -12.62 20.01 15.24
N ILE A 179 -13.01 20.63 14.13
CA ILE A 179 -13.46 22.02 14.08
C ILE A 179 -14.93 22.06 14.46
N SER A 180 -15.27 22.85 15.47
CA SER A 180 -16.65 23.09 15.90
C SER A 180 -17.22 24.30 15.18
N THR A 181 -18.51 24.22 14.85
CA THR A 181 -19.26 25.29 14.18
C THR A 181 -20.29 25.95 15.10
N ILE A 182 -20.42 25.51 16.36
CA ILE A 182 -21.40 26.04 17.30
C ILE A 182 -20.88 27.24 18.09
N ASN A 183 -21.79 28.10 18.52
CA ASN A 183 -21.48 29.27 19.32
C ASN A 183 -22.33 29.34 20.60
N PRO A 184 -21.83 29.92 21.70
CA PRO A 184 -22.68 30.26 22.87
C PRO A 184 -23.85 31.13 22.45
N GLY A 185 -25.04 30.82 22.99
CA GLY A 185 -26.29 31.50 22.61
C GLY A 185 -26.97 30.93 21.36
N GLN A 186 -26.36 29.96 20.65
CA GLN A 186 -26.99 29.27 19.53
C GLN A 186 -28.03 28.25 20.05
N TYR A 187 -29.17 28.15 19.37
CA TYR A 187 -30.16 27.12 19.65
C TYR A 187 -29.86 25.90 18.77
N LEU A 188 -29.78 24.71 19.38
CA LEU A 188 -29.57 23.44 18.73
C LEU A 188 -30.83 22.58 18.79
N ASN A 189 -31.12 21.87 17.72
CA ASN A 189 -32.14 20.83 17.64
C ASN A 189 -31.55 19.46 17.93
N ALA A 190 -32.39 18.49 18.28
CA ALA A 190 -31.92 17.11 18.43
C ALA A 190 -31.32 16.59 17.12
N GLY A 191 -30.10 16.03 17.17
CA GLY A 191 -29.34 15.55 16.02
C GLY A 191 -28.37 16.57 15.41
N ASP A 192 -28.43 17.85 15.81
CA ASP A 192 -27.48 18.84 15.32
C ASP A 192 -26.05 18.50 15.72
N ALA A 193 -25.11 18.57 14.75
CA ALA A 193 -23.70 18.30 14.96
C ALA A 193 -23.04 19.44 15.76
N ILE A 194 -22.22 19.07 16.72
CA ILE A 194 -21.50 19.96 17.62
C ILE A 194 -20.04 20.04 17.23
N VAL A 195 -19.38 18.88 17.20
CA VAL A 195 -17.95 18.77 16.91
C VAL A 195 -17.63 17.32 16.47
N PRO A 196 -16.80 17.11 15.43
CA PRO A 196 -16.25 15.80 15.14
C PRO A 196 -15.33 15.32 16.27
N LEU A 197 -15.42 14.05 16.62
CA LEU A 197 -14.52 13.39 17.57
C LEU A 197 -13.94 12.14 16.88
N GLN A 198 -12.61 12.03 16.87
CA GLN A 198 -11.86 10.96 16.17
C GLN A 198 -10.87 10.32 17.15
N GLU A 199 -10.84 8.98 17.19
CA GLU A 199 -9.81 8.21 17.89
C GLU A 199 -8.67 7.97 16.88
N LEU A 200 -7.50 8.59 17.10
CA LEU A 200 -6.40 8.60 16.14
C LEU A 200 -5.29 7.59 16.44
N ASP A 201 -5.28 6.94 17.61
CA ASP A 201 -4.24 5.99 18.04
C ASP A 201 -4.03 4.84 17.05
N ASN A 202 -5.12 4.37 16.46
CA ASN A 202 -5.14 3.33 15.46
C ASN A 202 -6.05 3.74 14.31
N MET A 203 -5.55 3.52 13.09
CA MET A 203 -6.31 3.79 11.88
C MET A 203 -6.67 2.49 11.19
N TYR A 204 -7.86 2.44 10.63
CA TYR A 204 -8.24 1.40 9.69
C TYR A 204 -7.98 1.86 8.26
N ALA A 205 -7.51 0.93 7.45
CA ALA A 205 -7.41 1.08 6.01
C ALA A 205 -8.36 0.07 5.36
N ASP A 206 -9.33 0.58 4.64
CA ASP A 206 -10.30 -0.21 3.91
C ASP A 206 -9.87 -0.26 2.44
N PHE A 207 -9.71 -1.46 1.88
CA PHE A 207 -9.30 -1.68 0.50
C PHE A 207 -10.03 -2.86 -0.12
N TYR A 208 -10.03 -2.91 -1.46
CA TYR A 208 -10.79 -3.90 -2.21
C TYR A 208 -9.84 -4.86 -2.91
N VAL A 209 -10.07 -6.16 -2.71
CA VAL A 209 -9.25 -7.24 -3.23
C VAL A 209 -10.06 -8.06 -4.24
N PRO A 210 -9.54 -8.26 -5.48
CA PRO A 210 -10.19 -9.12 -6.46
C PRO A 210 -10.34 -10.56 -5.96
N GLN A 211 -11.43 -11.22 -6.31
CA GLN A 211 -11.73 -12.60 -5.91
C GLN A 211 -10.58 -13.59 -6.16
N GLN A 212 -9.83 -13.41 -7.25
CA GLN A 212 -8.70 -14.28 -7.61
C GLN A 212 -7.54 -14.22 -6.62
N ASP A 213 -7.41 -13.10 -5.88
CA ASP A 213 -6.32 -12.88 -4.93
C ASP A 213 -6.73 -13.18 -3.48
N LEU A 214 -8.03 -13.42 -3.25
CA LEU A 214 -8.58 -13.64 -1.90
C LEU A 214 -7.92 -14.81 -1.16
N MET A 215 -7.59 -15.89 -1.88
CA MET A 215 -6.94 -17.06 -1.27
C MET A 215 -5.50 -16.80 -0.80
N LYS A 216 -4.93 -15.68 -1.22
CA LYS A 216 -3.56 -15.27 -0.88
C LYS A 216 -3.50 -14.40 0.37
N LEU A 217 -4.67 -13.98 0.90
CA LEU A 217 -4.78 -13.14 2.09
C LEU A 217 -5.33 -13.92 3.27
N GLN A 218 -4.79 -13.62 4.45
CA GLN A 218 -5.27 -14.19 5.72
C GLN A 218 -5.42 -13.10 6.78
N THR A 219 -6.39 -13.28 7.66
CA THR A 219 -6.54 -12.43 8.85
C THR A 219 -5.31 -12.58 9.74
N GLY A 220 -4.79 -11.46 10.24
CA GLY A 220 -3.54 -11.43 11.04
C GLY A 220 -2.27 -11.28 10.20
N GLU A 221 -2.37 -11.27 8.88
CA GLU A 221 -1.23 -11.08 7.99
C GLU A 221 -0.67 -9.66 8.10
N ALA A 222 0.67 -9.57 8.14
CA ALA A 222 1.37 -8.28 8.16
C ALA A 222 1.33 -7.62 6.79
N ILE A 223 0.99 -6.35 6.77
CA ILE A 223 0.89 -5.54 5.56
C ILE A 223 1.57 -4.19 5.76
N THR A 224 1.89 -3.54 4.66
CA THR A 224 2.49 -2.21 4.67
C THR A 224 1.61 -1.21 3.96
N LEU A 225 1.62 0.03 4.47
CA LEU A 225 0.91 1.15 3.90
C LEU A 225 1.89 2.27 3.57
N THR A 226 1.80 2.80 2.38
CA THR A 226 2.47 4.03 1.96
C THR A 226 1.43 5.08 1.59
N VAL A 227 1.65 6.32 2.04
CA VAL A 227 0.77 7.45 1.76
C VAL A 227 1.59 8.57 1.11
N ASP A 228 1.01 9.25 0.12
CA ASP A 228 1.71 10.29 -0.64
C ASP A 228 2.10 11.50 0.23
N THR A 229 1.36 11.72 1.32
CA THR A 229 1.65 12.79 2.29
C THR A 229 3.01 12.62 2.99
N PHE A 230 3.50 11.38 3.11
CA PHE A 230 4.78 11.05 3.75
C PHE A 230 5.66 10.19 2.82
N PRO A 231 6.28 10.81 1.79
CA PRO A 231 7.11 10.07 0.84
C PRO A 231 8.25 9.32 1.54
N GLY A 232 8.45 8.06 1.15
CA GLY A 232 9.49 7.20 1.71
C GLY A 232 9.18 6.62 3.09
N LYS A 233 8.07 6.99 3.73
CA LYS A 233 7.65 6.41 5.01
C LYS A 233 6.71 5.23 4.80
N VAL A 234 7.04 4.10 5.42
CA VAL A 234 6.23 2.88 5.40
C VAL A 234 5.61 2.67 6.78
N PHE A 235 4.30 2.54 6.82
CA PHE A 235 3.55 2.17 8.02
C PHE A 235 3.28 0.68 7.97
N THR A 236 3.47 -0.02 9.08
CA THR A 236 3.19 -1.46 9.19
C THR A 236 1.89 -1.68 9.94
N GLY A 237 1.07 -2.59 9.45
CA GLY A 237 -0.21 -2.94 10.03
C GLY A 237 -0.53 -4.42 9.85
N THR A 238 -1.73 -4.80 10.20
CA THR A 238 -2.21 -6.18 10.10
C THR A 238 -3.62 -6.22 9.53
N VAL A 239 -3.91 -7.23 8.73
CA VAL A 239 -5.27 -7.51 8.25
C VAL A 239 -6.14 -7.91 9.45
N THR A 240 -7.20 -7.14 9.71
CA THR A 240 -8.13 -7.41 10.82
C THR A 240 -9.32 -8.22 10.37
N THR A 241 -9.89 -7.89 9.21
CA THR A 241 -11.14 -8.49 8.75
C THR A 241 -11.14 -8.60 7.24
N ILE A 242 -11.59 -9.73 6.75
CA ILE A 242 -11.94 -9.95 5.35
C ILE A 242 -13.46 -10.09 5.32
N ASN A 243 -14.14 -9.21 4.58
CA ASN A 243 -15.60 -9.22 4.50
C ASN A 243 -16.07 -10.57 3.91
N PRO A 244 -16.99 -11.30 4.56
CA PRO A 244 -17.50 -12.56 4.03
C PRO A 244 -18.42 -12.39 2.80
N VAL A 245 -18.74 -11.14 2.42
CA VAL A 245 -19.62 -10.81 1.30
C VAL A 245 -18.80 -10.26 0.14
N LEU A 246 -18.93 -10.91 -1.02
CA LEU A 246 -18.37 -10.43 -2.28
C LEU A 246 -19.33 -9.41 -2.92
N ASP A 247 -18.82 -8.28 -3.35
CA ASP A 247 -19.56 -7.36 -4.22
C ASP A 247 -19.77 -8.02 -5.60
N THR A 248 -21.00 -8.32 -5.93
CA THR A 248 -21.36 -9.02 -7.19
C THR A 248 -21.16 -8.16 -8.43
N THR A 249 -21.09 -6.85 -8.30
CA THR A 249 -20.91 -5.90 -9.41
C THR A 249 -19.44 -5.79 -9.79
N THR A 250 -18.58 -5.59 -8.80
CA THR A 250 -17.13 -5.40 -9.01
C THR A 250 -16.33 -6.68 -8.87
N ARG A 251 -16.92 -7.74 -8.26
CA ARG A 251 -16.28 -9.01 -7.89
C ARG A 251 -15.07 -8.83 -6.97
N ASN A 252 -15.12 -7.81 -6.14
CA ASN A 252 -14.12 -7.54 -5.12
C ASN A 252 -14.65 -7.86 -3.73
N VAL A 253 -13.72 -8.19 -2.84
CA VAL A 253 -13.98 -8.34 -1.40
C VAL A 253 -13.37 -7.15 -0.70
N GLU A 254 -14.11 -6.55 0.20
CA GLU A 254 -13.62 -5.50 1.07
C GLU A 254 -12.77 -6.12 2.19
N VAL A 255 -11.61 -5.55 2.42
CA VAL A 255 -10.66 -5.96 3.45
C VAL A 255 -10.34 -4.76 4.32
N GLU A 256 -10.37 -4.98 5.62
CA GLU A 256 -10.01 -4.01 6.64
C GLU A 256 -8.68 -4.39 7.27
N ALA A 257 -7.81 -3.42 7.39
CA ALA A 257 -6.54 -3.59 8.09
C ALA A 257 -6.31 -2.48 9.10
N MET A 258 -5.64 -2.81 10.21
CA MET A 258 -5.34 -1.87 11.27
C MET A 258 -3.89 -1.46 11.25
N PHE A 259 -3.66 -0.15 11.34
CA PHE A 259 -2.34 0.48 11.39
C PHE A 259 -2.20 1.29 12.67
N PRO A 260 -1.22 0.99 13.53
CA PRO A 260 -0.85 1.87 14.63
C PRO A 260 -0.41 3.24 14.09
N ASN A 261 -0.81 4.31 14.75
CA ASN A 261 -0.57 5.68 14.30
C ASN A 261 0.18 6.50 15.34
N PRO A 262 1.44 6.16 15.67
CA PRO A 262 2.22 6.91 16.64
C PRO A 262 2.45 8.35 16.15
N GLY A 263 2.06 9.31 17.00
CA GLY A 263 2.19 10.73 16.70
C GLY A 263 1.09 11.28 15.79
N ASP A 264 -0.03 10.58 15.63
CA ASP A 264 -1.26 11.02 14.94
C ASP A 264 -1.02 11.54 13.51
N GLN A 265 -0.11 10.89 12.78
CA GLN A 265 0.29 11.31 11.44
C GLN A 265 -0.74 10.94 10.38
N LEU A 266 -1.34 9.76 10.52
CA LEU A 266 -2.43 9.32 9.66
C LEU A 266 -3.74 9.97 10.12
N VAL A 267 -4.52 10.45 9.16
CA VAL A 267 -5.78 11.14 9.42
C VAL A 267 -6.89 10.48 8.59
N SER A 268 -8.09 10.46 9.14
CA SER A 268 -9.27 9.94 8.44
C SER A 268 -9.51 10.70 7.14
N GLY A 269 -9.79 9.97 6.07
CA GLY A 269 -9.95 10.51 4.71
C GLY A 269 -8.65 10.55 3.88
N MET A 270 -7.49 10.25 4.47
CA MET A 270 -6.29 10.00 3.67
C MET A 270 -6.45 8.73 2.84
N SER A 271 -5.71 8.68 1.73
CA SER A 271 -5.62 7.52 0.86
C SER A 271 -4.17 7.08 0.75
N GLY A 272 -3.96 5.82 0.45
CA GLY A 272 -2.62 5.26 0.28
C GLY A 272 -2.62 3.91 -0.42
N ASN A 273 -1.44 3.37 -0.63
CA ASN A 273 -1.24 2.07 -1.21
C ASN A 273 -0.90 1.07 -0.12
N VAL A 274 -1.74 0.05 0.03
CA VAL A 274 -1.49 -1.10 0.90
C VAL A 274 -0.80 -2.17 0.08
N SER A 275 0.35 -2.65 0.55
CA SER A 275 1.08 -3.76 -0.06
C SER A 275 1.05 -4.97 0.86
N VAL A 276 0.54 -6.06 0.31
CA VAL A 276 0.48 -7.37 0.96
C VAL A 276 1.53 -8.26 0.35
N THR A 277 2.41 -8.82 1.16
CA THR A 277 3.43 -9.75 0.70
C THR A 277 2.81 -11.14 0.63
N VAL A 278 2.80 -11.75 -0.55
CA VAL A 278 2.10 -13.03 -0.80
C VAL A 278 3.05 -14.13 -1.25
N GLY A 279 2.73 -15.37 -0.90
CA GLY A 279 3.48 -16.56 -1.31
C GLY A 279 4.80 -16.73 -0.56
N GLU A 280 5.45 -17.86 -0.80
CA GLU A 280 6.76 -18.15 -0.25
C GLU A 280 7.86 -17.36 -0.98
N PRO A 281 8.93 -16.92 -0.27
CA PRO A 281 10.07 -16.31 -0.90
C PRO A 281 10.70 -17.24 -1.94
N GLN A 282 10.82 -16.78 -3.19
CA GLN A 282 11.39 -17.53 -4.28
C GLN A 282 12.75 -16.93 -4.67
N LYS A 283 13.69 -17.80 -5.03
CA LYS A 283 14.99 -17.38 -5.54
C LYS A 283 14.91 -17.20 -7.05
N PHE A 284 15.20 -16.00 -7.52
CA PHE A 284 15.31 -15.69 -8.93
C PHE A 284 16.72 -15.26 -9.27
N LEU A 285 17.23 -15.73 -10.40
CA LEU A 285 18.44 -15.17 -10.98
C LEU A 285 18.11 -13.78 -11.50
N THR A 286 18.81 -12.74 -11.04
CA THR A 286 18.44 -11.36 -11.30
C THR A 286 19.53 -10.60 -12.04
N LEU A 287 19.12 -9.73 -12.96
CA LEU A 287 19.98 -8.80 -13.67
C LEU A 287 19.36 -7.40 -13.66
N PRO A 288 20.19 -6.33 -13.82
CA PRO A 288 19.66 -5.01 -14.13
C PRO A 288 18.84 -5.05 -15.44
N GLN A 289 17.69 -4.41 -15.47
CA GLN A 289 16.83 -4.34 -16.65
C GLN A 289 17.58 -3.79 -17.88
N ALA A 290 18.54 -2.87 -17.65
CA ALA A 290 19.40 -2.33 -18.67
C ALA A 290 20.29 -3.37 -19.39
N SER A 291 20.51 -4.55 -18.79
CA SER A 291 21.30 -5.64 -19.38
C SER A 291 20.59 -6.36 -20.52
N ILE A 292 19.27 -6.20 -20.65
CA ILE A 292 18.45 -6.95 -21.56
C ILE A 292 18.23 -6.17 -22.84
N THR A 293 18.43 -6.85 -23.95
CA THR A 293 18.07 -6.34 -25.28
C THR A 293 16.78 -7.03 -25.71
N TYR A 294 15.70 -6.26 -25.75
CA TYR A 294 14.39 -6.75 -26.17
C TYR A 294 14.28 -6.80 -27.69
N ASN A 295 14.06 -7.96 -28.25
CA ASN A 295 13.89 -8.19 -29.67
C ASN A 295 12.54 -8.89 -29.95
N PRO A 296 11.95 -8.68 -31.17
CA PRO A 296 10.73 -9.39 -31.56
C PRO A 296 10.86 -10.93 -31.58
N TYR A 297 12.09 -11.43 -31.66
CA TYR A 297 12.41 -12.85 -31.71
C TYR A 297 12.78 -13.46 -30.36
N GLY A 298 12.81 -12.66 -29.32
CA GLY A 298 13.14 -13.05 -27.94
C GLY A 298 14.12 -12.10 -27.29
N ASP A 299 14.13 -12.14 -25.96
CA ASP A 299 15.03 -11.31 -25.14
C ASP A 299 16.43 -11.91 -25.14
N VAL A 300 17.43 -11.06 -25.29
CA VAL A 300 18.82 -11.50 -25.33
C VAL A 300 19.68 -10.72 -24.33
N VAL A 301 20.66 -11.42 -23.80
CA VAL A 301 21.77 -10.84 -23.01
C VAL A 301 23.12 -11.26 -23.63
N TYR A 302 24.16 -10.52 -23.31
CA TYR A 302 25.52 -10.87 -23.73
C TYR A 302 26.30 -11.44 -22.55
N VAL A 303 26.65 -12.74 -22.63
CA VAL A 303 27.46 -13.44 -21.64
C VAL A 303 28.92 -13.38 -22.02
N ILE A 304 29.78 -13.07 -21.07
CA ILE A 304 31.23 -13.02 -21.29
C ILE A 304 31.84 -14.41 -21.19
N ASN A 305 32.45 -14.83 -22.30
CA ASN A 305 33.22 -16.06 -22.33
C ASN A 305 34.73 -15.74 -22.35
N LYS A 306 35.46 -16.39 -21.43
CA LYS A 306 36.93 -16.35 -21.40
C LYS A 306 37.47 -17.50 -22.24
N LYS A 307 37.95 -17.20 -23.45
CA LYS A 307 38.72 -18.17 -24.26
C LYS A 307 40.15 -17.68 -24.38
N ASP A 308 41.08 -18.48 -23.88
CA ASP A 308 42.51 -18.21 -23.83
C ASP A 308 42.88 -16.85 -23.19
N LYS A 309 43.24 -15.85 -23.87
CA LYS A 309 43.54 -14.49 -23.34
C LYS A 309 42.55 -13.42 -23.83
N THR A 310 41.50 -13.83 -24.54
CA THR A 310 40.51 -12.88 -25.09
C THR A 310 39.16 -13.08 -24.46
N LEU A 311 38.54 -11.94 -24.05
CA LEU A 311 37.17 -11.90 -23.60
C LEU A 311 36.26 -11.70 -24.80
N THR A 312 35.25 -12.53 -24.94
CA THR A 312 34.27 -12.44 -26.02
C THR A 312 32.87 -12.42 -25.48
N ALA A 313 32.02 -11.56 -26.02
CA ALA A 313 30.60 -11.50 -25.66
C ALA A 313 29.81 -12.44 -26.60
N THR A 314 29.09 -13.39 -25.98
CA THR A 314 28.21 -14.31 -26.70
C THR A 314 26.77 -13.94 -26.44
N GLU A 315 26.00 -13.81 -27.51
CA GLU A 315 24.58 -13.56 -27.46
C GLU A 315 23.84 -14.79 -26.94
N THR A 316 23.12 -14.64 -25.85
CA THR A 316 22.39 -15.72 -25.19
C THR A 316 20.92 -15.34 -25.09
N LEU A 317 20.03 -16.21 -25.61
CA LEU A 317 18.58 -16.04 -25.50
C LEU A 317 18.16 -16.33 -24.08
N VAL A 318 17.35 -15.44 -23.50
CA VAL A 318 16.83 -15.57 -22.15
C VAL A 318 15.32 -15.43 -22.12
N THR A 319 14.70 -16.03 -21.14
CA THR A 319 13.30 -15.79 -20.83
C THR A 319 13.23 -14.92 -19.59
N THR A 320 12.71 -13.70 -19.75
CA THR A 320 12.52 -12.74 -18.66
C THR A 320 11.27 -13.09 -17.87
N GLY A 321 11.27 -12.80 -16.57
CA GLY A 321 10.16 -12.98 -15.65
C GLY A 321 9.66 -11.64 -15.09
N GLN A 322 9.38 -11.62 -13.80
CA GLN A 322 8.92 -10.42 -13.09
C GLN A 322 10.04 -9.37 -13.02
N THR A 323 9.62 -8.10 -12.98
CA THR A 323 10.53 -6.97 -12.72
C THR A 323 10.29 -6.41 -11.33
N ARG A 324 11.35 -5.94 -10.67
CA ARG A 324 11.27 -5.29 -9.36
C ARG A 324 12.27 -4.14 -9.30
N GLY A 325 11.77 -2.92 -9.33
CA GLY A 325 12.61 -1.74 -9.46
C GLY A 325 13.43 -1.79 -10.76
N ASP A 326 14.77 -1.66 -10.65
CA ASP A 326 15.68 -1.73 -11.78
C ASP A 326 16.08 -3.17 -12.17
N GLN A 327 15.59 -4.17 -11.44
CA GLN A 327 15.94 -5.57 -11.63
C GLN A 327 14.87 -6.33 -12.40
N VAL A 328 15.31 -7.33 -13.15
CA VAL A 328 14.45 -8.31 -13.83
C VAL A 328 14.90 -9.73 -13.47
N ALA A 329 13.93 -10.58 -13.20
CA ALA A 329 14.16 -12.00 -12.97
C ALA A 329 14.40 -12.72 -14.30
N ILE A 330 15.39 -13.61 -14.37
CA ILE A 330 15.63 -14.49 -15.51
C ILE A 330 15.12 -15.88 -15.14
N VAL A 331 14.17 -16.37 -15.93
CA VAL A 331 13.53 -17.68 -15.71
C VAL A 331 14.32 -18.79 -16.39
N GLN A 332 14.88 -18.51 -17.59
CA GLN A 332 15.66 -19.48 -18.37
C GLN A 332 16.74 -18.77 -19.18
N GLY A 333 17.81 -19.50 -19.50
CA GLY A 333 18.86 -19.08 -20.42
C GLY A 333 20.17 -18.65 -19.78
N LEU A 334 20.22 -18.51 -18.44
CA LEU A 334 21.44 -18.17 -17.68
C LEU A 334 21.63 -19.11 -16.50
N HIS A 335 22.88 -19.17 -16.02
CA HIS A 335 23.27 -19.91 -14.82
C HIS A 335 23.88 -18.94 -13.78
N GLU A 336 23.85 -19.36 -12.53
CA GLU A 336 24.53 -18.66 -11.45
C GLU A 336 26.02 -18.53 -11.77
N GLY A 337 26.56 -17.32 -11.59
CA GLY A 337 27.97 -17.05 -11.85
C GLY A 337 28.28 -16.61 -13.27
N ASP A 338 27.30 -16.62 -14.19
CA ASP A 338 27.51 -16.07 -15.54
C ASP A 338 27.82 -14.57 -15.47
N GLU A 339 28.89 -14.15 -16.15
CA GLU A 339 29.26 -12.74 -16.23
C GLU A 339 28.52 -12.10 -17.42
N VAL A 340 27.57 -11.21 -17.13
CA VAL A 340 26.66 -10.61 -18.11
C VAL A 340 26.97 -9.14 -18.32
N VAL A 341 26.93 -8.69 -19.57
CA VAL A 341 27.12 -7.28 -19.95
C VAL A 341 25.92 -6.46 -19.48
N THR A 342 26.18 -5.42 -18.68
CA THR A 342 25.16 -4.52 -18.14
C THR A 342 25.10 -3.17 -18.84
N SER A 343 26.17 -2.78 -19.55
CA SER A 343 26.23 -1.54 -20.34
C SER A 343 27.14 -1.71 -21.56
N GLY A 344 26.80 -1.06 -22.69
CA GLY A 344 27.53 -1.12 -23.95
C GLY A 344 27.03 -2.21 -24.90
N GLN A 345 25.98 -2.96 -24.55
CA GLN A 345 25.43 -4.08 -25.34
C GLN A 345 24.98 -3.68 -26.76
N LEU A 346 24.54 -2.44 -26.99
CA LEU A 346 24.11 -1.96 -28.32
C LEU A 346 25.22 -1.92 -29.37
N LYS A 347 26.48 -1.98 -28.92
CA LYS A 347 27.66 -2.00 -29.82
C LYS A 347 28.17 -3.42 -30.08
N LEU A 348 27.59 -4.41 -29.39
CA LEU A 348 28.02 -5.79 -29.47
C LEU A 348 27.32 -6.54 -30.60
N LYS A 349 28.06 -7.51 -31.15
CA LYS A 349 27.55 -8.59 -32.01
C LYS A 349 28.01 -9.91 -31.39
N ASN A 350 27.33 -10.98 -31.71
CA ASN A 350 27.73 -12.30 -31.26
C ASN A 350 29.20 -12.59 -31.58
N GLY A 351 29.99 -12.91 -30.54
CA GLY A 351 31.45 -13.14 -30.68
C GLY A 351 32.34 -11.88 -30.67
N SER A 352 31.78 -10.69 -30.37
CA SER A 352 32.58 -9.45 -30.27
C SER A 352 33.63 -9.55 -29.17
N ALA A 353 34.88 -9.11 -29.51
CA ALA A 353 35.92 -8.96 -28.49
C ALA A 353 35.59 -7.78 -27.56
N VAL A 354 35.70 -7.99 -26.24
CA VAL A 354 35.33 -6.99 -25.23
C VAL A 354 36.47 -6.74 -24.24
N GLU A 355 36.42 -5.54 -23.64
CA GLU A 355 37.22 -5.15 -22.49
C GLU A 355 36.32 -4.69 -21.40
N ILE A 356 36.50 -5.23 -20.19
CA ILE A 356 35.62 -4.93 -19.04
C ILE A 356 36.09 -3.66 -18.34
N ASN A 357 35.15 -2.72 -18.16
CA ASN A 357 35.36 -1.54 -17.35
C ASN A 357 34.11 -1.29 -16.50
N ASN A 358 34.19 -1.61 -15.24
CA ASN A 358 33.07 -1.52 -14.27
C ASN A 358 33.06 -0.20 -13.49
N SER A 359 33.70 0.85 -14.02
CA SER A 359 33.68 2.20 -13.38
C SER A 359 32.30 2.84 -13.35
N VAL A 360 31.44 2.50 -14.30
CA VAL A 360 30.05 2.95 -14.36
C VAL A 360 29.16 1.72 -14.52
N GLN A 361 28.23 1.55 -13.59
CA GLN A 361 27.25 0.45 -13.59
C GLN A 361 25.84 1.05 -13.69
N PRO A 362 24.90 0.43 -14.43
CA PRO A 362 23.49 0.81 -14.38
C PRO A 362 22.90 0.51 -13.00
N GLY A 363 21.83 1.21 -12.66
CA GLY A 363 21.09 0.93 -11.42
C GLY A 363 20.63 -0.53 -11.36
N SER A 364 20.80 -1.14 -10.20
CA SER A 364 20.38 -2.52 -9.91
C SER A 364 19.61 -2.62 -8.60
N SER A 365 18.96 -1.52 -8.18
CA SER A 365 18.18 -1.47 -6.95
C SER A 365 16.84 -2.15 -7.12
N ALA A 366 16.44 -2.97 -6.16
CA ALA A 366 15.08 -3.51 -6.07
C ALA A 366 14.04 -2.43 -5.68
N THR A 367 14.53 -1.31 -5.09
CA THR A 367 13.74 -0.12 -4.72
C THR A 367 14.53 1.12 -5.13
N PRO A 368 14.50 1.50 -6.41
CA PRO A 368 15.22 2.68 -6.89
C PRO A 368 14.69 3.94 -6.21
N ASP A 369 15.61 4.83 -5.86
CA ASP A 369 15.26 6.13 -5.28
C ASP A 369 14.80 7.05 -6.43
N THR A 370 13.49 7.28 -6.54
CA THR A 370 12.90 8.12 -7.59
C THR A 370 13.19 9.61 -7.41
N ALA A 371 13.90 10.02 -6.35
CA ALA A 371 14.18 11.41 -6.04
C ALA A 371 15.32 12.04 -6.88
N ASN A 372 16.07 11.26 -7.68
CA ASN A 372 17.26 11.74 -8.39
C ASN A 372 17.14 11.78 -9.92
N ASP A 373 15.96 11.59 -10.51
CA ASP A 373 15.77 11.56 -11.98
C ASP A 373 15.27 12.89 -12.57
N TYR A 374 15.60 14.05 -11.92
CA TYR A 374 15.31 15.39 -12.50
C TYR A 374 16.56 16.24 -12.55
#